data_6a34a18069c854cd455081772064c065
#
_entry.id   6a34a18069c854cd455081772064c065
#
_cell.length_a   1.000
_cell.length_b   1.000
_cell.length_c   1.000
_cell.angle_alpha   90.00
_cell.angle_beta   90.00
_cell.angle_gamma   90.00
#
_symmetry.space_group_name_H-M   'P 1'
#
loop_
_entity.id
_entity.type
_entity.pdbx_description
1 polymer ?
#
loop_
_entity_poly.entity_id
_entity_poly.type
_entity_poly.pdbx_seq_one_letter_code
_entity_poly.pdbx_strand_id
1 'polypeptide(L)'
;MEDAENKIVFAGFWLRVCANLIDTIIFVPLIFLFLFIIYGADALLYKETEVLYLGAWHFILEVIVPFILVISLWLRFSATPGKMLLRLKVVDIKTSEPISFRQAIIRYFGYLPAVFCLLIGIIWIAFDKRKQGWHDKLASTAVIRVNK
;
A
#
# COMPACT_ATOMS: atom_id res chain seq x y z
N MET A 1 34.04 -21.45 -2.90
CA MET A 1 32.65 -21.59 -2.40
C MET A 1 32.18 -20.17 -2.13
N GLU A 2 32.06 -19.45 -3.19
CA GLU A 2 31.60 -18.05 -3.26
C GLU A 2 30.42 -18.05 -4.20
N ASP A 3 29.50 -17.08 -3.95
CA ASP A 3 28.39 -16.74 -4.84
C ASP A 3 27.09 -17.55 -4.73
N ALA A 4 26.59 -17.75 -3.49
CA ALA A 4 25.15 -17.65 -3.31
C ALA A 4 24.76 -16.16 -3.40
N GLU A 5 25.00 -15.60 -4.59
CA GLU A 5 24.62 -14.26 -5.00
C GLU A 5 23.17 -14.00 -4.56
N ASN A 6 22.98 -12.97 -3.80
CA ASN A 6 21.70 -12.44 -3.32
C ASN A 6 20.79 -12.12 -4.52
N LYS A 7 20.27 -13.17 -5.16
CA LYS A 7 19.41 -13.04 -6.33
C LYS A 7 18.13 -12.36 -5.89
N ILE A 8 18.01 -11.07 -6.20
CA ILE A 8 16.83 -10.28 -5.92
C ILE A 8 15.62 -10.97 -6.57
N VAL A 9 14.71 -11.48 -5.74
CA VAL A 9 13.48 -12.12 -6.21
C VAL A 9 12.35 -11.09 -6.15
N PHE A 10 11.88 -10.66 -7.31
CA PHE A 10 10.76 -9.73 -7.39
C PHE A 10 9.45 -10.41 -7.00
N ALA A 11 8.64 -9.73 -6.20
CA ALA A 11 7.32 -10.21 -5.80
C ALA A 11 6.35 -10.20 -6.99
N GLY A 12 5.87 -11.37 -7.35
CA GLY A 12 4.88 -11.55 -8.41
C GLY A 12 3.52 -10.94 -8.06
N PHE A 13 2.64 -10.86 -9.06
CA PHE A 13 1.30 -10.27 -8.95
C PHE A 13 0.50 -10.90 -7.80
N TRP A 14 0.35 -12.22 -7.77
CA TRP A 14 -0.45 -12.92 -6.77
C TRP A 14 0.03 -12.73 -5.33
N LEU A 15 1.34 -12.72 -5.12
CA LEU A 15 1.90 -12.43 -3.79
C LEU A 15 1.53 -11.04 -3.30
N ARG A 16 1.49 -10.06 -4.20
CA ARG A 16 1.07 -8.69 -3.86
C ARG A 16 -0.43 -8.60 -3.63
N VAL A 17 -1.24 -9.34 -4.39
CA VAL A 17 -2.69 -9.44 -4.16
C VAL A 17 -2.94 -10.03 -2.78
N CYS A 18 -2.32 -11.15 -2.43
CA CYS A 18 -2.43 -11.73 -1.09
C CYS A 18 -2.01 -10.77 0.02
N ALA A 19 -0.87 -10.06 -0.16
CA ALA A 19 -0.43 -9.05 0.79
C ALA A 19 -1.47 -7.93 0.98
N ASN A 20 -2.03 -7.42 -0.10
CA ASN A 20 -3.05 -6.37 -0.05
C ASN A 20 -4.37 -6.88 0.58
N LEU A 21 -4.77 -8.13 0.33
CA LEU A 21 -5.93 -8.73 1.00
C LEU A 21 -5.70 -8.83 2.52
N ILE A 22 -4.53 -9.26 2.96
CA ILE A 22 -4.17 -9.28 4.38
C ILE A 22 -4.20 -7.87 4.96
N ASP A 23 -3.64 -6.88 4.25
CA ASP A 23 -3.71 -5.47 4.66
C ASP A 23 -5.17 -5.01 4.82
N THR A 24 -6.04 -5.34 3.87
CA THR A 24 -7.47 -5.01 3.93
C THR A 24 -8.15 -5.64 5.14
N ILE A 25 -7.89 -6.92 5.42
CA ILE A 25 -8.44 -7.63 6.60
C ILE A 25 -7.98 -6.99 7.91
N ILE A 26 -6.78 -6.42 7.95
CA ILE A 26 -6.25 -5.74 9.14
C ILE A 26 -6.81 -4.32 9.25
N PHE A 27 -6.71 -3.53 8.18
CA PHE A 27 -7.02 -2.10 8.24
C PHE A 27 -8.52 -1.79 8.22
N VAL A 28 -9.34 -2.54 7.49
CA VAL A 28 -10.77 -2.26 7.40
C VAL A 28 -11.45 -2.37 8.77
N PRO A 29 -11.33 -3.47 9.53
CA PRO A 29 -11.91 -3.54 10.86
C PRO A 29 -11.34 -2.49 11.83
N LEU A 30 -10.05 -2.16 11.71
CA LEU A 30 -9.43 -1.14 12.55
C LEU A 30 -10.00 0.26 12.27
N ILE A 31 -10.21 0.60 11.01
CA ILE A 31 -10.84 1.86 10.61
C ILE A 31 -12.29 1.90 11.10
N PHE A 32 -13.07 0.82 10.91
CA PHE A 32 -14.44 0.73 11.40
C PHE A 32 -14.52 0.88 12.91
N LEU A 33 -13.64 0.20 13.64
CA LEU A 33 -13.57 0.33 15.11
C LEU A 33 -13.27 1.77 15.52
N PHE A 34 -12.34 2.42 14.85
CA PHE A 34 -11.95 3.80 15.13
C PHE A 34 -13.10 4.79 14.84
N LEU A 35 -13.81 4.63 13.73
CA LEU A 35 -14.98 5.40 13.38
C LEU A 35 -16.12 5.15 14.39
N PHE A 36 -16.32 3.91 14.81
CA PHE A 36 -17.31 3.55 15.82
C PHE A 36 -17.04 4.20 17.18
N ILE A 37 -15.77 4.28 17.58
CA ILE A 37 -15.37 4.95 18.83
C ILE A 37 -15.64 6.46 18.76
N ILE A 38 -15.41 7.09 17.60
CA ILE A 38 -15.59 8.54 17.43
C ILE A 38 -17.06 8.93 17.26
N TYR A 39 -17.80 8.19 16.43
CA TYR A 39 -19.14 8.55 15.99
C TYR A 39 -20.25 7.69 16.62
N GLY A 40 -19.89 6.66 17.40
CA GLY A 40 -20.86 5.75 17.97
C GLY A 40 -21.56 4.86 16.94
N ALA A 41 -22.75 4.35 17.31
CA ALA A 41 -23.56 3.50 16.43
C ALA A 41 -24.09 4.25 15.19
N ASP A 42 -24.17 5.57 15.23
CA ASP A 42 -24.62 6.41 14.10
C ASP A 42 -23.69 6.33 12.92
N ALA A 43 -22.40 6.01 13.15
CA ALA A 43 -21.42 5.74 12.08
C ALA A 43 -21.78 4.51 11.23
N LEU A 44 -22.49 3.55 11.79
CA LEU A 44 -22.92 2.32 11.11
C LEU A 44 -24.28 2.48 10.42
N LEU A 45 -25.06 3.45 10.86
CA LEU A 45 -26.42 3.70 10.40
C LEU A 45 -26.46 4.92 9.46
N TYR A 46 -25.56 4.99 8.49
CA TYR A 46 -25.47 6.08 7.52
C TYR A 46 -26.85 6.67 7.14
N LYS A 47 -27.28 7.67 7.89
CA LYS A 47 -28.37 8.54 7.45
C LYS A 47 -27.76 9.54 6.47
N GLU A 48 -28.06 9.38 5.20
CA GLU A 48 -27.50 10.17 4.08
C GLU A 48 -27.54 11.70 4.27
N THR A 49 -28.40 12.19 5.15
CA THR A 49 -28.59 13.63 5.38
C THR A 49 -27.54 14.26 6.28
N GLU A 50 -26.79 13.47 7.09
CA GLU A 50 -25.80 14.00 8.04
C GLU A 50 -24.35 13.85 7.57
N VAL A 51 -24.10 13.05 6.54
CA VAL A 51 -22.74 12.82 5.98
C VAL A 51 -22.13 14.13 5.45
N LEU A 52 -22.96 15.06 4.98
CA LEU A 52 -22.50 16.36 4.47
C LEU A 52 -21.98 17.26 5.62
N TYR A 53 -22.40 17.05 6.86
CA TYR A 53 -21.99 17.83 8.04
C TYR A 53 -20.73 17.28 8.72
N LEU A 54 -20.29 16.05 8.40
CA LEU A 54 -19.04 15.50 8.92
C LEU A 54 -17.80 16.17 8.29
N GLY A 55 -17.98 16.89 7.18
CA GLY A 55 -17.08 17.90 6.62
C GLY A 55 -15.61 17.50 6.61
N ALA A 56 -14.75 18.43 7.03
CA ALA A 56 -13.31 18.29 7.03
C ALA A 56 -12.78 17.13 7.90
N TRP A 57 -13.43 16.82 9.02
CA TRP A 57 -13.01 15.74 9.92
C TRP A 57 -13.15 14.36 9.29
N HIS A 58 -14.22 14.11 8.55
CA HIS A 58 -14.43 12.85 7.84
C HIS A 58 -13.33 12.64 6.79
N PHE A 59 -13.05 13.68 5.99
CA PHE A 59 -11.96 13.66 5.02
C PHE A 59 -10.59 13.42 5.68
N ILE A 60 -10.32 14.05 6.82
CA ILE A 60 -9.07 13.85 7.56
C ILE A 60 -8.96 12.37 8.01
N LEU A 61 -10.01 11.82 8.60
CA LEU A 61 -9.99 10.46 9.15
C LEU A 61 -9.92 9.39 8.05
N GLU A 62 -10.63 9.57 6.94
CA GLU A 62 -10.70 8.57 5.89
C GLU A 62 -9.57 8.66 4.87
N VAL A 63 -9.01 9.84 4.65
CA VAL A 63 -7.98 10.06 3.63
C VAL A 63 -6.62 10.37 4.23
N ILE A 64 -6.55 11.35 5.13
CA ILE A 64 -5.26 11.85 5.64
C ILE A 64 -4.63 10.86 6.62
N VAL A 65 -5.40 10.30 7.53
CA VAL A 65 -4.87 9.34 8.52
C VAL A 65 -4.34 8.07 7.85
N PRO A 66 -5.08 7.37 6.96
CA PRO A 66 -4.54 6.22 6.23
C PRO A 66 -3.34 6.59 5.34
N PHE A 67 -3.34 7.76 4.71
CA PHE A 67 -2.21 8.25 3.93
C PHE A 67 -0.94 8.33 4.77
N ILE A 68 -0.99 9.04 5.91
CA ILE A 68 0.15 9.19 6.83
C ILE A 68 0.60 7.82 7.35
N LEU A 69 -0.35 6.95 7.70
CA LEU A 69 -0.05 5.62 8.20
C LEU A 69 0.72 4.78 7.16
N VAL A 70 0.24 4.72 5.93
CA VAL A 70 0.88 3.93 4.85
C VAL A 70 2.27 4.48 4.54
N ILE A 71 2.42 5.80 4.41
CA ILE A 71 3.72 6.44 4.17
C ILE A 71 4.70 6.13 5.32
N SER A 72 4.26 6.26 6.56
CA SER A 72 5.08 5.98 7.74
C SER A 72 5.54 4.51 7.78
N LEU A 73 4.65 3.57 7.46
CA LEU A 73 4.96 2.14 7.38
C LEU A 73 6.00 1.86 6.29
N TRP A 74 5.86 2.48 5.12
CA TRP A 74 6.84 2.30 4.04
C TRP A 74 8.22 2.87 4.40
N LEU A 75 8.26 4.02 5.05
CA LEU A 75 9.53 4.65 5.43
C LEU A 75 10.23 3.91 6.57
N ARG A 76 9.47 3.41 7.55
CA ARG A 76 10.06 2.77 8.73
C ARG A 76 10.37 1.29 8.52
N PHE A 77 9.49 0.58 7.84
CA PHE A 77 9.55 -0.88 7.69
C PHE A 77 9.74 -1.34 6.24
N SER A 78 9.70 -0.42 5.28
CA SER A 78 9.69 -0.71 3.83
C SER A 78 8.55 -1.65 3.42
N ALA A 79 7.50 -1.77 4.22
CA ALA A 79 6.40 -2.68 3.98
C ALA A 79 5.14 -2.28 4.76
N THR A 80 3.97 -2.71 4.30
CA THR A 80 2.73 -2.74 5.07
C THR A 80 2.63 -4.06 5.85
N PRO A 81 1.77 -4.19 6.87
CA PRO A 81 1.66 -5.42 7.68
C PRO A 81 1.47 -6.69 6.84
N GLY A 82 0.58 -6.67 5.84
CA GLY A 82 0.39 -7.81 4.95
C GLY A 82 1.62 -8.16 4.13
N LYS A 83 2.38 -7.15 3.68
CA LYS A 83 3.66 -7.37 3.00
C LYS A 83 4.71 -7.94 3.95
N MET A 84 4.75 -7.47 5.21
CA MET A 84 5.66 -8.01 6.23
C MET A 84 5.41 -9.50 6.49
N LEU A 85 4.14 -9.90 6.62
CA LEU A 85 3.75 -11.31 6.83
C LEU A 85 4.21 -12.21 5.69
N LEU A 86 4.19 -11.72 4.45
CA LEU A 86 4.65 -12.45 3.27
C LEU A 86 6.14 -12.21 2.95
N ARG A 87 6.88 -11.57 3.85
CA ARG A 87 8.31 -11.24 3.69
C ARG A 87 8.59 -10.42 2.44
N LEU A 88 7.70 -9.47 2.13
CA LEU A 88 7.85 -8.55 1.01
C LEU A 88 8.34 -7.20 1.52
N LYS A 89 9.27 -6.59 0.78
CA LYS A 89 9.74 -5.22 1.02
C LYS A 89 9.64 -4.36 -0.22
N VAL A 90 9.31 -3.09 -0.02
CA VAL A 90 9.34 -2.05 -1.04
C VAL A 90 10.70 -1.39 -0.98
N VAL A 91 11.42 -1.42 -2.09
CA VAL A 91 12.79 -0.89 -2.17
C VAL A 91 12.96 -0.01 -3.39
N ASP A 92 13.98 0.83 -3.38
CA ASP A 92 14.46 1.53 -4.57
C ASP A 92 14.98 0.50 -5.59
N ILE A 93 14.58 0.64 -6.86
CA ILE A 93 14.94 -0.31 -7.92
C ILE A 93 16.43 -0.29 -8.27
N LYS A 94 17.12 0.82 -7.99
CA LYS A 94 18.53 1.01 -8.36
C LYS A 94 19.48 0.59 -7.24
N THR A 95 19.15 0.96 -5.99
CA THR A 95 20.03 0.74 -4.84
C THR A 95 19.64 -0.48 -4.02
N SER A 96 18.39 -0.99 -4.18
CA SER A 96 17.79 -2.03 -3.34
C SER A 96 17.66 -1.63 -1.87
N GLU A 97 17.84 -0.37 -1.54
CA GLU A 97 17.68 0.19 -0.21
C GLU A 97 16.23 0.59 0.08
N PRO A 98 15.88 0.92 1.34
CA PRO A 98 14.58 1.47 1.69
C PRO A 98 14.24 2.70 0.85
N ILE A 99 12.97 2.85 0.50
CA ILE A 99 12.52 3.97 -0.33
C ILE A 99 12.61 5.31 0.42
N SER A 100 12.90 6.37 -0.33
CA SER A 100 12.88 7.73 0.18
C SER A 100 11.45 8.26 0.37
N PHE A 101 11.29 9.32 1.16
CA PHE A 101 10.01 10.01 1.34
C PHE A 101 9.38 10.43 0.01
N ARG A 102 10.17 11.00 -0.90
CA ARG A 102 9.71 11.40 -2.24
C ARG A 102 9.16 10.22 -3.03
N GLN A 103 9.85 9.09 -3.01
CA GLN A 103 9.40 7.87 -3.69
C GLN A 103 8.12 7.32 -3.09
N ALA A 104 7.98 7.36 -1.76
CA ALA A 104 6.76 6.95 -1.08
C ALA A 104 5.55 7.80 -1.51
N ILE A 105 5.69 9.12 -1.59
CA ILE A 105 4.66 10.04 -2.07
C ILE A 105 4.29 9.76 -3.52
N ILE A 106 5.28 9.72 -4.42
CA ILE A 106 5.04 9.46 -5.85
C ILE A 106 4.35 8.10 -6.03
N ARG A 107 4.79 7.08 -5.28
CA ARG A 107 4.18 5.76 -5.30
C ARG A 107 2.72 5.77 -4.87
N TYR A 108 2.41 6.47 -3.78
CA TYR A 108 1.04 6.57 -3.27
C TYR A 108 0.11 7.22 -4.32
N PHE A 109 0.49 8.37 -4.83
CA PHE A 109 -0.29 9.03 -5.89
C PHE A 109 -0.28 8.25 -7.21
N GLY A 110 0.75 7.47 -7.49
CA GLY A 110 0.83 6.59 -8.65
C GLY A 110 -0.19 5.44 -8.65
N TYR A 111 -0.82 5.13 -7.51
CA TYR A 111 -1.96 4.21 -7.48
C TYR A 111 -3.21 4.81 -8.13
N LEU A 112 -3.40 6.14 -8.09
CA LEU A 112 -4.56 6.78 -8.70
C LEU A 112 -4.70 6.44 -10.19
N PRO A 113 -3.73 6.74 -11.09
CA PRO A 113 -3.86 6.37 -12.49
C PRO A 113 -3.92 4.85 -12.69
N ALA A 114 -3.27 4.06 -11.84
CA ALA A 114 -3.32 2.60 -11.94
C ALA A 114 -4.72 2.02 -11.65
N VAL A 115 -5.48 2.66 -10.77
CA VAL A 115 -6.86 2.30 -10.42
C VAL A 115 -7.84 2.88 -11.43
N PHE A 116 -7.74 4.16 -11.78
CA PHE A 116 -8.64 4.82 -12.73
C PHE A 116 -8.63 4.18 -14.12
N CYS A 117 -7.50 3.63 -14.55
CA CYS A 117 -7.40 2.86 -15.79
C CYS A 117 -7.84 1.39 -15.61
N LEU A 118 -8.95 1.15 -14.91
CA LEU A 118 -9.55 -0.19 -14.74
C LEU A 118 -8.56 -1.22 -14.18
N LEU A 119 -7.72 -0.81 -13.23
CA LEU A 119 -6.68 -1.63 -12.59
C LEU A 119 -5.58 -2.14 -13.55
N ILE A 120 -5.56 -1.71 -14.81
CA ILE A 120 -4.57 -2.14 -15.80
C ILE A 120 -3.15 -1.91 -15.28
N GLY A 121 -2.91 -0.77 -14.62
CA GLY A 121 -1.60 -0.46 -14.04
C GLY A 121 -1.16 -1.41 -12.92
N ILE A 122 -2.11 -2.08 -12.26
CA ILE A 122 -1.85 -3.11 -11.25
C ILE A 122 -1.68 -4.48 -11.91
N ILE A 123 -2.55 -4.83 -12.86
CA ILE A 123 -2.51 -6.09 -13.61
C ILE A 123 -1.20 -6.18 -14.41
N TRP A 124 -0.65 -5.04 -14.84
CA TRP A 124 0.64 -4.94 -15.54
C TRP A 124 1.79 -5.65 -14.82
N ILE A 125 1.73 -5.77 -13.49
CA ILE A 125 2.71 -6.49 -12.67
C ILE A 125 2.88 -7.94 -13.13
N ALA A 126 1.80 -8.58 -13.58
CA ALA A 126 1.84 -9.98 -14.05
C ALA A 126 2.74 -10.15 -15.28
N PHE A 127 2.75 -9.16 -16.16
CA PHE A 127 3.44 -9.19 -17.46
C PHE A 127 4.82 -8.54 -17.43
N ASP A 128 5.08 -7.65 -16.49
CA ASP A 128 6.35 -6.92 -16.41
C ASP A 128 7.52 -7.82 -15.99
N LYS A 129 8.67 -7.69 -16.64
CA LYS A 129 9.88 -8.48 -16.34
C LYS A 129 10.38 -8.28 -14.90
N ARG A 130 10.28 -7.06 -14.38
CA ARG A 130 10.68 -6.70 -13.00
C ARG A 130 9.51 -6.73 -12.02
N LYS A 131 8.34 -7.25 -12.48
CA LYS A 131 7.12 -7.31 -11.68
C LYS A 131 6.73 -5.96 -11.08
N GLN A 132 6.86 -4.89 -11.86
CA GLN A 132 6.51 -3.52 -11.46
C GLN A 132 5.15 -3.12 -12.03
N GLY A 133 4.30 -2.54 -11.16
CA GLY A 133 3.10 -1.82 -11.60
C GLY A 133 3.44 -0.39 -12.05
N TRP A 134 2.47 0.34 -12.54
CA TRP A 134 2.67 1.74 -12.95
C TRP A 134 3.12 2.61 -11.79
N HIS A 135 2.53 2.46 -10.61
CA HIS A 135 2.95 3.16 -9.40
C HIS A 135 4.40 2.85 -8.99
N ASP A 136 4.85 1.61 -9.21
CA ASP A 136 6.24 1.22 -8.96
C ASP A 136 7.19 1.92 -9.94
N LYS A 137 6.83 1.95 -11.24
CA LYS A 137 7.65 2.57 -12.29
C LYS A 137 7.75 4.07 -12.11
N LEU A 138 6.64 4.75 -11.81
CA LEU A 138 6.61 6.18 -11.55
C LEU A 138 7.51 6.57 -10.37
N ALA A 139 7.50 5.77 -9.31
CA ALA A 139 8.30 6.01 -8.11
C ALA A 139 9.74 5.45 -8.20
N SER A 140 10.10 4.74 -9.28
CA SER A 140 11.38 4.01 -9.39
C SER A 140 11.60 3.03 -8.23
N THR A 141 10.56 2.29 -7.87
CA THR A 141 10.56 1.32 -6.76
C THR A 141 10.28 -0.08 -7.26
N ALA A 142 10.57 -1.08 -6.44
CA ALA A 142 10.19 -2.46 -6.68
C ALA A 142 9.74 -3.13 -5.37
N VAL A 143 8.97 -4.20 -5.48
CA VAL A 143 8.68 -5.07 -4.34
C VAL A 143 9.47 -6.35 -4.49
N ILE A 144 10.29 -6.63 -3.51
CA ILE A 144 11.14 -7.81 -3.47
C ILE A 144 10.70 -8.77 -2.35
N ARG A 145 11.00 -10.04 -2.53
CA ARG A 145 10.85 -11.05 -1.48
C ARG A 145 12.18 -11.19 -0.75
N VAL A 146 12.14 -11.08 0.56
CA VAL A 146 13.31 -11.29 1.42
C VAL A 146 13.43 -12.79 1.69
N ASN A 147 14.44 -13.43 1.14
CA ASN A 147 14.82 -14.79 1.51
C ASN A 147 15.56 -14.75 2.87
N LYS A 148 15.40 -15.82 3.65
CA LYS A 148 16.21 -16.01 4.85
C LYS A 148 17.64 -16.32 4.47
#